data_a78e0eb9eae86d8210506c08b9d0c88c
#
_entry.id   a78e0eb9eae86d8210506c08b9d0c88c
#
_cell.length_a   1.000
_cell.length_b   1.000
_cell.length_c   1.000
_cell.angle_alpha   90.00
_cell.angle_beta   90.00
_cell.angle_gamma   90.00
#
_symmetry.space_group_name_H-M   'P 1'
#
loop_
_entity.id
_entity.type
_entity.pdbx_description
1 polymer ?
#
loop_
_entity_poly.entity_id
_entity_poly.type
_entity_poly.pdbx_seq_one_letter_code
_entity_poly.pdbx_strand_id
1 'polypeptide(L)'
;MSISFDRRRRTAGTPARRSAAVAAVCGLLLNTGCSLTSGPESDSEDASGLSAALGKVSSEPETRIVGYTDSARLRELTKEAPERFADFRPFPDPELATELSGSAASKYRIDPDQIEERLWIQSTDSPLSAGYWRGAFDSESITKKLKAEGRPEREQDGVAVWGGHEDSQNDYTVSDQEFTHVHPVGTRVFHPADGKALADKAEYRQLVACLGDVYSVSIEPRQGGSDPRQGGKELSHLAIGQLARSADDTSGVVCAVARSRESALKASETVKAVLKGQPHYAGSEVTVLEGDEGEGRPSVVKVVVPDNPGDKKVGKIARRGPLLTALLKL
;
A
#
# COMPACT_ATOMS: atom_id res chain seq x y z
N MET A 1 44.41 36.98 -12.87
CA MET A 1 43.73 37.54 -14.05
C MET A 1 42.30 37.80 -13.65
N SER A 2 42.04 39.06 -13.23
CA SER A 2 40.73 39.53 -12.74
C SER A 2 39.98 40.12 -13.92
N ILE A 3 38.71 39.77 -14.08
CA ILE A 3 37.80 40.53 -14.92
C ILE A 3 36.50 40.72 -14.12
N SER A 4 36.31 41.99 -13.79
CA SER A 4 35.13 42.62 -13.24
C SER A 4 34.31 43.20 -14.39
N PHE A 5 33.01 43.32 -14.22
CA PHE A 5 32.05 44.19 -14.92
C PHE A 5 30.70 43.51 -14.99
N ASP A 6 29.55 44.12 -14.83
CA ASP A 6 29.10 45.47 -14.57
C ASP A 6 27.60 45.42 -14.21
N ARG A 7 27.22 46.33 -13.34
CA ARG A 7 25.85 46.59 -12.93
C ARG A 7 25.12 47.41 -13.98
N ARG A 8 23.94 46.98 -14.45
CA ARG A 8 22.94 47.94 -14.94
C ARG A 8 21.58 47.75 -14.27
N ARG A 9 21.24 48.79 -13.51
CA ARG A 9 19.86 49.11 -13.06
C ARG A 9 19.09 49.69 -14.27
N ARG A 10 17.82 49.36 -14.38
CA ARG A 10 16.72 50.21 -14.90
C ARG A 10 15.43 49.73 -14.29
N THR A 11 14.85 50.45 -13.33
CA THR A 11 13.81 51.49 -13.33
C THR A 11 12.42 51.02 -13.79
N ALA A 12 11.56 50.86 -12.81
CA ALA A 12 10.24 51.47 -12.56
C ALA A 12 9.27 51.60 -13.74
N GLY A 13 8.06 51.11 -13.52
CA GLY A 13 6.89 51.40 -14.32
C GLY A 13 5.64 50.78 -13.79
N THR A 14 5.01 51.43 -12.77
CA THR A 14 3.59 51.28 -12.50
C THR A 14 2.81 52.22 -13.45
N PRO A 15 1.65 51.85 -13.96
CA PRO A 15 0.46 52.49 -13.40
C PRO A 15 -0.85 51.71 -13.37
N ALA A 16 -1.64 52.13 -12.40
CA ALA A 16 -3.07 52.50 -12.42
C ALA A 16 -4.16 51.46 -12.56
N ARG A 17 -4.78 51.25 -11.43
CA ARG A 17 -6.25 51.22 -11.13
C ARG A 17 -7.21 51.28 -12.33
N ARG A 18 -8.12 50.32 -12.40
CA ARG A 18 -9.53 50.55 -12.73
C ARG A 18 -10.44 49.62 -11.92
N SER A 19 -11.19 50.24 -11.04
CA SER A 19 -12.35 49.71 -10.35
C SER A 19 -13.51 49.57 -11.35
N ALA A 20 -14.25 48.46 -11.29
CA ALA A 20 -15.61 48.42 -11.81
C ALA A 20 -16.44 47.54 -10.86
N ALA A 21 -17.34 48.22 -10.14
CA ALA A 21 -18.43 47.64 -9.37
C ALA A 21 -19.61 47.38 -10.30
N VAL A 22 -20.26 46.24 -10.24
CA VAL A 22 -21.65 46.05 -10.72
C VAL A 22 -22.30 44.99 -9.81
N ALA A 23 -23.14 45.44 -8.93
CA ALA A 23 -24.56 45.26 -8.74
C ALA A 23 -25.09 43.82 -8.55
N ALA A 24 -25.69 43.69 -7.38
CA ALA A 24 -26.53 42.59 -6.89
C ALA A 24 -27.81 42.42 -7.73
N VAL A 25 -28.21 41.16 -7.91
CA VAL A 25 -29.64 40.82 -8.16
C VAL A 25 -30.00 39.64 -7.25
N CYS A 26 -30.85 39.95 -6.29
CA CYS A 26 -31.58 38.98 -5.49
C CYS A 26 -32.64 38.28 -6.36
N GLY A 27 -32.62 36.95 -6.37
CA GLY A 27 -33.68 36.12 -6.91
C GLY A 27 -34.05 35.04 -5.89
N LEU A 28 -34.97 35.36 -4.99
CA LEU A 28 -35.70 34.40 -4.15
C LEU A 28 -36.62 33.56 -5.04
N LEU A 29 -36.40 32.29 -5.14
CA LEU A 29 -37.43 31.32 -5.52
C LEU A 29 -37.47 30.21 -4.45
N LEU A 30 -38.48 30.32 -3.63
CA LEU A 30 -39.01 29.28 -2.77
C LEU A 30 -39.54 28.13 -3.65
N ASN A 31 -38.94 26.97 -3.57
CA ASN A 31 -39.58 25.74 -3.98
C ASN A 31 -39.50 24.74 -2.81
N THR A 32 -40.61 24.70 -2.10
CA THR A 32 -40.96 23.63 -1.15
C THR A 32 -41.25 22.37 -1.94
N GLY A 33 -40.41 21.37 -1.78
CA GLY A 33 -40.61 20.00 -2.29
C GLY A 33 -39.98 19.01 -1.34
N CYS A 34 -40.73 18.59 -0.32
CA CYS A 34 -40.41 17.46 0.50
C CYS A 34 -40.40 16.18 -0.35
N SER A 35 -39.30 15.54 -0.46
CA SER A 35 -39.20 14.13 -0.73
C SER A 35 -38.08 13.54 0.11
N LEU A 36 -38.45 13.08 1.29
CA LEU A 36 -37.68 12.21 2.14
C LEU A 36 -37.66 10.82 1.50
N THR A 37 -36.63 10.52 0.72
CA THR A 37 -36.14 9.19 0.49
C THR A 37 -34.65 9.25 0.72
N SER A 38 -34.26 9.22 1.99
CA SER A 38 -32.91 8.90 2.39
C SER A 38 -32.67 7.42 2.13
N GLY A 39 -32.33 7.09 0.89
CA GLY A 39 -31.51 5.92 0.61
C GLY A 39 -30.16 6.15 1.27
N PRO A 40 -29.45 5.13 1.74
CA PRO A 40 -28.09 5.32 2.18
C PRO A 40 -27.27 5.82 0.99
N GLU A 41 -26.93 7.10 0.99
CA GLU A 41 -25.81 7.60 0.21
C GLU A 41 -24.64 6.72 0.64
N SER A 42 -24.24 5.83 -0.25
CA SER A 42 -22.95 5.21 -0.16
C SER A 42 -21.96 6.36 -0.32
N ASP A 43 -21.49 6.88 0.80
CA ASP A 43 -20.26 7.63 0.86
C ASP A 43 -19.21 6.74 0.19
N SER A 44 -18.95 6.98 -1.07
CA SER A 44 -17.71 6.54 -1.70
C SER A 44 -16.62 7.41 -1.08
N GLU A 45 -16.32 7.13 0.21
CA GLU A 45 -15.06 7.51 0.81
C GLU A 45 -13.99 7.01 -0.18
N ASP A 46 -13.15 7.92 -0.63
CA ASP A 46 -12.06 7.64 -1.57
C ASP A 46 -11.36 6.37 -1.09
N ALA A 47 -11.47 5.31 -1.91
CA ALA A 47 -10.95 4.01 -1.53
C ALA A 47 -9.50 4.19 -1.12
N SER A 48 -9.11 3.76 0.09
CA SER A 48 -7.73 3.91 0.57
C SER A 48 -6.76 3.43 -0.50
N GLY A 49 -5.57 4.05 -0.64
CA GLY A 49 -4.57 3.65 -1.63
C GLY A 49 -4.33 2.14 -1.64
N LEU A 50 -4.31 1.52 -0.44
CA LEU A 50 -4.22 0.06 -0.29
C LEU A 50 -5.39 -0.67 -0.97
N SER A 51 -6.64 -0.20 -0.81
CA SER A 51 -7.82 -0.84 -1.42
C SER A 51 -7.76 -0.78 -2.95
N ALA A 52 -7.42 0.40 -3.48
CA ALA A 52 -7.24 0.59 -4.92
C ALA A 52 -6.12 -0.30 -5.48
N ALA A 53 -5.01 -0.39 -4.77
CA ALA A 53 -3.88 -1.23 -5.17
C ALA A 53 -4.23 -2.73 -5.14
N LEU A 54 -4.95 -3.22 -4.12
CA LEU A 54 -5.45 -4.60 -4.05
C LEU A 54 -6.47 -4.90 -5.16
N GLY A 55 -7.20 -3.91 -5.64
CA GLY A 55 -8.09 -4.00 -6.81
C GLY A 55 -7.36 -4.32 -8.11
N LYS A 56 -6.07 -4.02 -8.20
CA LYS A 56 -5.23 -4.34 -9.37
C LYS A 56 -4.71 -5.78 -9.39
N VAL A 57 -4.86 -6.52 -8.31
CA VAL A 57 -4.27 -7.85 -8.12
C VAL A 57 -5.33 -8.93 -8.23
N SER A 58 -5.08 -9.94 -9.09
CA SER A 58 -5.93 -11.13 -9.17
C SER A 58 -5.98 -11.88 -7.84
N SER A 59 -7.13 -12.38 -7.47
CA SER A 59 -7.32 -13.21 -6.27
C SER A 59 -6.79 -14.65 -6.39
N GLU A 60 -6.30 -15.03 -7.55
CA GLU A 60 -5.77 -16.39 -7.81
C GLU A 60 -4.29 -16.33 -8.18
N PRO A 61 -3.45 -17.26 -7.66
CA PRO A 61 -3.68 -18.24 -6.57
C PRO A 61 -3.76 -17.57 -5.19
N GLU A 62 -4.39 -18.25 -4.22
CA GLU A 62 -4.77 -17.66 -2.92
C GLU A 62 -3.60 -17.42 -1.93
N THR A 63 -2.51 -18.17 -2.05
CA THR A 63 -1.41 -18.15 -1.09
C THR A 63 -0.35 -17.12 -1.45
N ARG A 64 -0.60 -15.86 -1.11
CA ARG A 64 0.31 -14.76 -1.47
C ARG A 64 0.60 -13.85 -0.30
N ILE A 65 1.89 -13.55 -0.13
CA ILE A 65 2.32 -12.42 0.68
C ILE A 65 2.16 -11.17 -0.19
N VAL A 66 1.52 -10.15 0.37
CA VAL A 66 1.33 -8.85 -0.29
C VAL A 66 2.00 -7.78 0.54
N GLY A 67 2.96 -7.08 -0.05
CA GLY A 67 3.56 -5.87 0.50
C GLY A 67 3.01 -4.64 -0.23
N TYR A 68 2.56 -3.62 0.52
CA TYR A 68 2.15 -2.32 -0.03
C TYR A 68 2.94 -1.21 0.64
N THR A 69 3.25 -0.18 -0.15
CA THR A 69 3.85 1.06 0.37
C THR A 69 3.35 2.26 -0.44
N ASP A 70 2.78 3.24 0.26
CA ASP A 70 2.65 4.60 -0.23
C ASP A 70 4.03 5.27 -0.13
N SER A 71 4.73 5.25 -1.26
CA SER A 71 6.10 5.76 -1.33
C SER A 71 6.15 7.29 -1.31
N ALA A 72 5.10 7.95 -1.81
CA ALA A 72 5.00 9.41 -1.76
C ALA A 72 4.89 9.88 -0.30
N ARG A 73 3.96 9.30 0.46
CA ARG A 73 3.78 9.62 1.87
C ARG A 73 5.01 9.27 2.71
N LEU A 74 5.62 8.11 2.46
CA LEU A 74 6.85 7.73 3.16
C LEU A 74 7.99 8.72 2.91
N ARG A 75 8.13 9.25 1.68
CA ARG A 75 9.13 10.29 1.38
C ARG A 75 8.85 11.59 2.14
N GLU A 76 7.59 12.01 2.24
CA GLU A 76 7.21 13.19 3.01
C GLU A 76 7.55 13.03 4.49
N LEU A 77 7.14 11.91 5.11
CA LEU A 77 7.46 11.59 6.50
C LEU A 77 8.98 11.52 6.74
N THR A 78 9.73 10.97 5.77
CA THR A 78 11.20 10.89 5.86
C THR A 78 11.84 12.28 5.75
N LYS A 79 11.31 13.19 4.94
CA LYS A 79 11.79 14.58 4.85
C LYS A 79 11.51 15.35 6.14
N GLU A 80 10.36 15.12 6.75
CA GLU A 80 9.95 15.77 8.01
C GLU A 80 10.77 15.27 9.20
N ALA A 81 11.03 13.96 9.30
CA ALA A 81 11.79 13.36 10.42
C ALA A 81 12.80 12.30 9.92
N PRO A 82 13.91 12.71 9.28
CA PRO A 82 14.83 11.78 8.61
C PRO A 82 15.47 10.77 9.56
N GLU A 83 15.83 11.17 10.79
CA GLU A 83 16.44 10.24 11.75
C GLU A 83 15.46 9.15 12.20
N ARG A 84 14.17 9.47 12.28
CA ARG A 84 13.12 8.58 12.75
C ARG A 84 12.80 7.49 11.72
N PHE A 85 12.85 7.84 10.45
CA PHE A 85 12.57 6.94 9.31
C PHE A 85 13.81 6.33 8.67
N ALA A 86 15.03 6.71 9.08
CA ALA A 86 16.30 6.27 8.48
C ALA A 86 16.45 4.75 8.33
N ASP A 87 15.95 4.00 9.32
CA ASP A 87 16.01 2.54 9.32
C ASP A 87 14.68 1.88 8.90
N PHE A 88 13.68 2.68 8.54
CA PHE A 88 12.44 2.11 8.05
C PHE A 88 12.69 1.43 6.71
N ARG A 89 12.39 0.15 6.66
CA ARG A 89 12.48 -0.64 5.43
C ARG A 89 11.10 -1.16 5.15
N PRO A 90 10.42 -0.60 4.14
CA PRO A 90 9.19 -1.19 3.62
C PRO A 90 9.48 -2.60 3.09
N PHE A 91 8.43 -3.30 2.71
CA PHE A 91 8.59 -4.64 2.15
C PHE A 91 9.60 -4.62 0.97
N PRO A 92 10.60 -5.51 0.94
CA PRO A 92 11.64 -5.48 -0.09
C PRO A 92 11.04 -5.82 -1.47
N ASP A 93 11.35 -5.00 -2.44
CA ASP A 93 11.12 -5.27 -3.85
C ASP A 93 12.49 -5.29 -4.56
N PRO A 94 13.00 -6.46 -4.93
CA PRO A 94 14.31 -6.59 -5.56
C PRO A 94 14.43 -5.82 -6.88
N GLU A 95 13.32 -5.65 -7.61
CA GLU A 95 13.31 -4.94 -8.88
C GLU A 95 13.44 -3.42 -8.72
N LEU A 96 13.28 -2.90 -7.51
CA LEU A 96 13.57 -1.50 -7.17
C LEU A 96 15.01 -1.24 -6.73
N ALA A 97 15.79 -2.27 -6.50
CA ALA A 97 17.16 -2.13 -6.01
C ALA A 97 18.07 -1.60 -7.14
N THR A 98 18.29 -0.30 -7.17
CA THR A 98 19.09 0.36 -8.23
C THR A 98 20.56 -0.06 -8.21
N GLU A 99 21.07 -0.53 -7.10
CA GLU A 99 22.39 -1.12 -6.93
C GLU A 99 22.54 -2.51 -7.59
N LEU A 100 21.43 -3.19 -7.87
CA LEU A 100 21.41 -4.46 -8.57
C LEU A 100 21.30 -4.20 -10.08
N SER A 101 22.35 -4.42 -10.82
CA SER A 101 22.41 -4.15 -12.27
C SER A 101 21.36 -4.91 -13.10
N GLY A 102 20.81 -6.00 -12.55
CA GLY A 102 19.75 -6.80 -13.17
C GLY A 102 18.33 -6.37 -12.84
N SER A 103 18.14 -5.49 -11.86
CA SER A 103 16.80 -5.03 -11.46
C SER A 103 16.16 -4.16 -12.52
N ALA A 104 14.83 -4.10 -12.55
CA ALA A 104 14.08 -3.28 -13.50
C ALA A 104 14.41 -1.79 -13.34
N ALA A 105 14.51 -1.29 -12.10
CA ALA A 105 14.81 0.10 -11.83
C ALA A 105 16.20 0.49 -12.37
N SER A 106 17.24 -0.31 -12.14
CA SER A 106 18.57 -0.08 -12.67
C SER A 106 18.60 -0.18 -14.21
N LYS A 107 18.03 -1.26 -14.73
CA LYS A 107 18.08 -1.61 -16.16
C LYS A 107 17.34 -0.61 -17.02
N TYR A 108 16.15 -0.18 -16.61
CA TYR A 108 15.32 0.76 -17.36
C TYR A 108 15.49 2.21 -16.92
N ARG A 109 16.38 2.48 -15.94
CA ARG A 109 16.64 3.82 -15.38
C ARG A 109 15.38 4.44 -14.80
N ILE A 110 14.60 3.64 -14.10
CA ILE A 110 13.44 4.12 -13.36
C ILE A 110 13.94 4.74 -12.06
N ASP A 111 13.59 6.00 -11.85
CA ASP A 111 13.93 6.71 -10.62
C ASP A 111 12.93 6.28 -9.53
N PRO A 112 13.38 5.66 -8.43
CA PRO A 112 12.49 5.28 -7.33
C PRO A 112 11.71 6.46 -6.73
N ASP A 113 12.22 7.70 -6.86
CA ASP A 113 11.54 8.89 -6.37
C ASP A 113 10.31 9.28 -7.21
N GLN A 114 10.19 8.77 -8.43
CA GLN A 114 9.01 8.95 -9.28
C GLN A 114 7.88 7.97 -8.94
N ILE A 115 8.15 6.94 -8.13
CA ILE A 115 7.15 5.94 -7.75
C ILE A 115 6.36 6.47 -6.56
N GLU A 116 5.05 6.63 -6.74
CA GLU A 116 4.12 7.10 -5.70
C GLU A 116 3.64 5.95 -4.82
N GLU A 117 3.27 4.84 -5.43
CA GLU A 117 2.80 3.64 -4.74
C GLU A 117 3.46 2.40 -5.33
N ARG A 118 3.62 1.40 -4.48
CA ARG A 118 4.11 0.10 -4.90
C ARG A 118 3.42 -1.04 -4.19
N LEU A 119 3.15 -2.09 -4.94
CA LEU A 119 2.78 -3.41 -4.46
C LEU A 119 3.88 -4.39 -4.81
N TRP A 120 4.15 -5.30 -3.90
CA TRP A 120 4.97 -6.47 -4.17
C TRP A 120 4.24 -7.72 -3.71
N ILE A 121 4.31 -8.76 -4.52
CA ILE A 121 3.58 -10.00 -4.34
C ILE A 121 4.55 -11.15 -4.45
N GLN A 122 4.47 -12.06 -3.50
CA GLN A 122 5.22 -13.31 -3.52
C GLN A 122 4.30 -14.46 -3.13
N SER A 123 4.38 -15.57 -3.86
CA SER A 123 3.75 -16.82 -3.42
C SER A 123 4.63 -17.52 -2.40
N THR A 124 4.00 -18.23 -1.45
CA THR A 124 4.68 -19.12 -0.52
C THR A 124 4.95 -20.50 -1.11
N ASP A 125 4.21 -20.88 -2.15
CA ASP A 125 4.15 -22.25 -2.67
C ASP A 125 4.66 -22.39 -4.11
N SER A 126 4.98 -21.27 -4.75
CA SER A 126 5.45 -21.24 -6.13
C SER A 126 6.54 -20.18 -6.32
N PRO A 127 7.28 -20.19 -7.42
CA PRO A 127 8.30 -19.19 -7.71
C PRO A 127 7.71 -17.81 -8.07
N LEU A 128 6.40 -17.60 -7.90
CA LEU A 128 5.74 -16.35 -8.23
C LEU A 128 6.32 -15.19 -7.42
N SER A 129 6.79 -14.16 -8.16
CA SER A 129 7.13 -12.84 -7.65
C SER A 129 6.60 -11.80 -8.64
N ALA A 130 5.94 -10.76 -8.14
CA ALA A 130 5.39 -9.74 -9.00
C ALA A 130 5.40 -8.37 -8.29
N GLY A 131 5.58 -7.31 -9.06
CA GLY A 131 5.49 -5.93 -8.57
C GLY A 131 4.61 -5.08 -9.47
N TYR A 132 3.90 -4.16 -8.83
CA TYR A 132 3.12 -3.11 -9.45
C TYR A 132 3.59 -1.78 -8.86
N TRP A 133 3.95 -0.85 -9.72
CA TRP A 133 4.36 0.50 -9.34
C TRP A 133 3.46 1.51 -10.03
N ARG A 134 2.93 2.43 -9.27
CA ARG A 134 2.22 3.61 -9.77
C ARG A 134 3.11 4.83 -9.61
N GLY A 135 3.16 5.68 -10.61
CA GLY A 135 4.01 6.87 -10.62
C GLY A 135 4.06 7.54 -11.96
N ALA A 136 5.14 8.25 -12.26
CA ALA A 136 5.38 8.90 -13.54
C ALA A 136 6.54 8.21 -14.27
N PHE A 137 6.25 7.53 -15.39
CA PHE A 137 7.24 6.77 -16.12
C PHE A 137 7.42 7.31 -17.55
N ASP A 138 8.66 7.31 -18.05
CA ASP A 138 8.97 7.50 -19.48
C ASP A 138 8.73 6.17 -20.21
N SER A 139 7.45 5.90 -20.49
CA SER A 139 7.03 4.63 -21.11
C SER A 139 7.65 4.41 -22.49
N GLU A 140 7.87 5.48 -23.27
CA GLU A 140 8.52 5.41 -24.57
C GLU A 140 9.98 4.96 -24.46
N SER A 141 10.74 5.57 -23.53
CA SER A 141 12.15 5.19 -23.29
C SER A 141 12.28 3.76 -22.80
N ILE A 142 11.42 3.35 -21.87
CA ILE A 142 11.41 1.99 -21.31
C ILE A 142 11.06 0.98 -22.41
N THR A 143 10.00 1.22 -23.17
CA THR A 143 9.56 0.35 -24.27
C THR A 143 10.63 0.21 -25.35
N LYS A 144 11.32 1.32 -25.70
CA LYS A 144 12.45 1.30 -26.64
C LYS A 144 13.58 0.38 -26.17
N LYS A 145 13.87 0.39 -24.86
CA LYS A 145 14.89 -0.52 -24.29
C LYS A 145 14.43 -1.97 -24.31
N LEU A 146 13.18 -2.26 -23.97
CA LEU A 146 12.61 -3.60 -24.04
C LEU A 146 12.70 -4.18 -25.46
N LYS A 147 12.38 -3.37 -26.48
CA LYS A 147 12.57 -3.72 -27.90
C LYS A 147 14.03 -3.98 -28.26
N ALA A 148 14.92 -3.11 -27.81
CA ALA A 148 16.35 -3.25 -28.10
C ALA A 148 16.97 -4.51 -27.46
N GLU A 149 16.41 -5.00 -26.36
CA GLU A 149 16.75 -6.28 -25.73
C GLU A 149 16.18 -7.50 -26.45
N GLY A 150 15.41 -7.29 -27.52
CA GLY A 150 14.79 -8.39 -28.24
C GLY A 150 13.62 -9.06 -27.50
N ARG A 151 13.00 -8.35 -26.53
CA ARG A 151 11.85 -8.89 -25.81
C ARG A 151 10.65 -8.96 -26.74
N PRO A 152 9.99 -10.12 -26.85
CA PRO A 152 8.79 -10.24 -27.65
C PRO A 152 7.64 -9.42 -27.03
N GLU A 153 7.01 -8.61 -27.85
CA GLU A 153 5.76 -7.93 -27.52
C GLU A 153 4.59 -8.87 -27.83
N ARG A 154 3.67 -8.99 -26.90
CA ARG A 154 2.40 -9.69 -27.09
C ARG A 154 1.27 -8.86 -26.48
N GLU A 155 0.08 -9.04 -26.99
CA GLU A 155 -1.13 -8.47 -26.40
C GLU A 155 -1.76 -9.50 -25.45
N GLN A 156 -2.10 -9.04 -24.26
CA GLN A 156 -2.83 -9.82 -23.27
C GLN A 156 -3.92 -8.93 -22.68
N ASP A 157 -5.19 -9.27 -22.92
CA ASP A 157 -6.36 -8.52 -22.45
C ASP A 157 -6.36 -7.03 -22.83
N GLY A 158 -5.89 -6.70 -24.02
CA GLY A 158 -5.79 -5.31 -24.50
C GLY A 158 -4.58 -4.54 -23.98
N VAL A 159 -3.69 -5.19 -23.22
CA VAL A 159 -2.46 -4.58 -22.69
C VAL A 159 -1.24 -5.16 -23.38
N ALA A 160 -0.30 -4.29 -23.78
CA ALA A 160 0.98 -4.72 -24.32
C ALA A 160 1.85 -5.30 -23.20
N VAL A 161 2.26 -6.56 -23.35
CA VAL A 161 3.12 -7.29 -22.43
C VAL A 161 4.43 -7.61 -23.12
N TRP A 162 5.53 -7.24 -22.49
CA TRP A 162 6.89 -7.49 -22.95
C TRP A 162 7.44 -8.74 -22.24
N GLY A 163 7.50 -9.83 -22.98
CA GLY A 163 7.85 -11.14 -22.44
C GLY A 163 9.30 -11.31 -22.03
N GLY A 164 9.58 -12.44 -21.40
CA GLY A 164 10.93 -12.86 -21.02
C GLY A 164 11.84 -13.04 -22.24
N HIS A 165 13.12 -12.76 -22.04
CA HIS A 165 14.22 -13.08 -22.94
C HIS A 165 15.12 -14.11 -22.28
N GLU A 166 16.08 -14.71 -22.98
CA GLU A 166 16.96 -15.81 -22.51
C GLU A 166 17.54 -15.59 -21.10
N ASP A 167 17.84 -14.34 -20.73
CA ASP A 167 18.45 -13.97 -19.44
C ASP A 167 17.44 -13.47 -18.40
N SER A 168 16.17 -13.31 -18.73
CA SER A 168 15.16 -12.78 -17.80
C SER A 168 13.79 -13.42 -18.06
N GLN A 169 13.29 -14.09 -17.05
CA GLN A 169 12.01 -14.77 -17.08
C GLN A 169 10.85 -13.88 -16.60
N ASN A 170 11.01 -12.55 -16.65
CA ASN A 170 9.99 -11.61 -16.25
C ASN A 170 9.19 -11.10 -17.43
N ASP A 171 7.89 -10.99 -17.25
CA ASP A 171 6.99 -10.19 -18.09
C ASP A 171 6.92 -8.77 -17.53
N TYR A 172 6.81 -7.79 -18.42
CA TYR A 172 6.66 -6.37 -18.05
C TYR A 172 5.45 -5.76 -18.76
N THR A 173 4.70 -4.91 -18.06
CA THR A 173 3.78 -3.96 -18.69
C THR A 173 4.19 -2.54 -18.32
N VAL A 174 4.01 -1.61 -19.25
CA VAL A 174 4.49 -0.24 -19.08
C VAL A 174 3.47 0.73 -19.67
N SER A 175 3.11 1.72 -18.86
CA SER A 175 2.41 2.92 -19.28
C SER A 175 3.06 4.16 -18.64
N ASP A 176 2.58 5.36 -18.94
CA ASP A 176 3.09 6.59 -18.31
C ASP A 176 2.80 6.66 -16.79
N GLN A 177 1.85 5.85 -16.31
CA GLN A 177 1.42 5.87 -14.91
C GLN A 177 1.66 4.56 -14.16
N GLU A 178 1.84 3.46 -14.87
CA GLU A 178 1.95 2.12 -14.26
C GLU A 178 3.10 1.34 -14.87
N PHE A 179 3.85 0.66 -14.02
CA PHE A 179 4.85 -0.32 -14.39
C PHE A 179 4.61 -1.61 -13.61
N THR A 180 4.58 -2.74 -14.31
CA THR A 180 4.50 -4.04 -13.64
C THR A 180 5.62 -4.96 -14.08
N HIS A 181 6.01 -5.86 -13.19
CA HIS A 181 6.86 -7.00 -13.52
C HIS A 181 6.26 -8.26 -12.90
N VAL A 182 6.35 -9.38 -13.60
CA VAL A 182 5.81 -10.67 -13.16
C VAL A 182 6.77 -11.79 -13.51
N HIS A 183 7.14 -12.60 -12.53
CA HIS A 183 7.91 -13.82 -12.67
C HIS A 183 7.08 -15.01 -12.13
N PRO A 184 7.05 -16.18 -12.79
CA PRO A 184 7.58 -16.45 -14.12
C PRO A 184 6.72 -15.88 -15.24
N VAL A 185 7.33 -15.80 -16.43
CA VAL A 185 6.67 -15.39 -17.67
C VAL A 185 5.35 -16.14 -17.89
N GLY A 186 4.33 -15.44 -18.39
CA GLY A 186 3.02 -16.01 -18.68
C GLY A 186 2.09 -16.13 -17.48
N THR A 187 2.55 -15.75 -16.29
CA THR A 187 1.71 -15.72 -15.08
C THR A 187 0.85 -14.45 -15.06
N ARG A 188 -0.44 -14.63 -14.79
CA ARG A 188 -1.38 -13.51 -14.69
C ARG A 188 -1.58 -13.13 -13.25
N VAL A 189 -1.11 -11.95 -12.87
CA VAL A 189 -1.20 -11.42 -11.50
C VAL A 189 -2.00 -10.13 -11.44
N PHE A 190 -1.83 -9.27 -12.45
CA PHE A 190 -2.46 -7.95 -12.49
C PHE A 190 -3.61 -7.90 -13.50
N HIS A 191 -4.42 -6.85 -13.41
CA HIS A 191 -5.60 -6.61 -14.25
C HIS A 191 -6.61 -7.78 -14.19
N PRO A 192 -7.13 -8.09 -12.99
CA PRO A 192 -8.13 -9.14 -12.83
C PRO A 192 -9.43 -8.78 -13.56
N ALA A 193 -10.20 -9.80 -13.96
CA ALA A 193 -11.59 -9.60 -14.39
C ALA A 193 -12.44 -9.11 -13.19
N ASP A 194 -13.59 -8.52 -13.48
CA ASP A 194 -14.53 -8.03 -12.45
C ASP A 194 -14.85 -9.11 -11.42
N GLY A 195 -14.84 -8.75 -10.15
CA GLY A 195 -15.09 -9.65 -9.02
C GLY A 195 -13.99 -10.68 -8.77
N LYS A 196 -12.81 -10.53 -9.41
CA LYS A 196 -11.67 -11.43 -9.27
C LYS A 196 -10.44 -10.77 -8.65
N ALA A 197 -10.58 -9.57 -8.12
CA ALA A 197 -9.50 -8.89 -7.43
C ALA A 197 -9.31 -9.39 -5.98
N LEU A 198 -8.14 -9.14 -5.40
CA LEU A 198 -7.93 -9.36 -3.97
C LEU A 198 -8.85 -8.46 -3.13
N ALA A 199 -9.11 -7.23 -3.58
CA ALA A 199 -10.06 -6.33 -2.92
C ALA A 199 -11.50 -6.87 -2.86
N ASP A 200 -11.87 -7.83 -3.73
CA ASP A 200 -13.20 -8.45 -3.74
C ASP A 200 -13.34 -9.57 -2.71
N LYS A 201 -12.23 -10.07 -2.16
CA LYS A 201 -12.26 -11.12 -1.12
C LYS A 201 -12.63 -10.52 0.24
N ALA A 202 -13.53 -11.21 0.96
CA ALA A 202 -14.04 -10.74 2.24
C ALA A 202 -12.93 -10.49 3.27
N GLU A 203 -11.92 -11.37 3.33
CA GLU A 203 -10.78 -11.26 4.22
C GLU A 203 -9.98 -9.99 3.95
N TYR A 204 -9.72 -9.67 2.67
CA TYR A 204 -8.98 -8.48 2.30
C TYR A 204 -9.76 -7.19 2.54
N ARG A 205 -11.08 -7.18 2.28
CA ARG A 205 -11.94 -6.05 2.65
C ARG A 205 -11.91 -5.77 4.14
N GLN A 206 -12.00 -6.82 4.96
CA GLN A 206 -11.91 -6.68 6.42
C GLN A 206 -10.53 -6.23 6.87
N LEU A 207 -9.45 -6.70 6.22
CA LEU A 207 -8.12 -6.22 6.49
C LEU A 207 -7.94 -4.74 6.16
N VAL A 208 -8.43 -4.28 5.00
CA VAL A 208 -8.40 -2.86 4.62
C VAL A 208 -9.15 -2.00 5.64
N ALA A 209 -10.36 -2.41 6.02
CA ALA A 209 -11.16 -1.71 7.04
C ALA A 209 -10.46 -1.68 8.42
N CYS A 210 -9.78 -2.76 8.79
CA CYS A 210 -9.02 -2.84 10.04
C CYS A 210 -7.77 -1.97 10.00
N LEU A 211 -6.98 -2.00 8.92
CA LEU A 211 -5.73 -1.30 8.77
C LEU A 211 -5.93 0.22 8.70
N GLY A 212 -6.98 0.68 8.01
CA GLY A 212 -7.21 2.10 7.76
C GLY A 212 -6.17 2.68 6.79
N ASP A 213 -5.80 3.94 7.00
CA ASP A 213 -4.89 4.69 6.12
C ASP A 213 -3.41 4.41 6.44
N VAL A 214 -2.96 3.20 6.11
CA VAL A 214 -1.56 2.77 6.28
C VAL A 214 -0.68 3.28 5.14
N TYR A 215 0.54 3.75 5.46
CA TYR A 215 1.53 4.07 4.44
C TYR A 215 2.43 2.87 4.08
N SER A 216 2.41 1.81 4.85
CA SER A 216 3.09 0.55 4.53
C SER A 216 2.43 -0.62 5.24
N VAL A 217 2.26 -1.75 4.56
CA VAL A 217 1.72 -2.98 5.14
C VAL A 217 2.30 -4.23 4.49
N SER A 218 2.43 -5.28 5.28
CA SER A 218 2.61 -6.66 4.82
C SER A 218 1.37 -7.46 5.21
N ILE A 219 0.78 -8.19 4.27
CA ILE A 219 -0.35 -9.10 4.46
C ILE A 219 0.13 -10.51 4.14
N GLU A 220 -0.05 -11.43 5.08
CA GLU A 220 0.38 -12.82 4.96
C GLU A 220 -0.80 -13.76 5.17
N PRO A 221 -1.12 -14.66 4.22
CA PRO A 221 -2.08 -15.72 4.45
C PRO A 221 -1.52 -16.71 5.48
N ARG A 222 -2.40 -17.22 6.34
CA ARG A 222 -2.05 -18.22 7.34
C ARG A 222 -2.62 -19.56 6.88
N GLN A 223 -1.76 -20.45 6.44
CA GLN A 223 -2.16 -21.81 6.11
C GLN A 223 -2.34 -22.60 7.39
N GLY A 224 -3.55 -23.10 7.61
CA GLY A 224 -3.82 -24.03 8.71
C GLY A 224 -3.17 -25.38 8.42
N GLY A 225 -1.88 -25.51 8.65
CA GLY A 225 -1.14 -26.77 8.46
C GLY A 225 -0.97 -27.56 9.74
N SER A 226 -0.58 -28.82 9.61
CA SER A 226 -0.15 -29.67 10.72
C SER A 226 1.22 -29.26 11.29
N ASP A 227 1.96 -28.40 10.59
CA ASP A 227 3.24 -27.86 11.08
C ASP A 227 2.98 -26.64 11.97
N PRO A 228 3.37 -26.69 13.26
CA PRO A 228 3.24 -25.54 14.17
C PRO A 228 3.97 -24.28 13.69
N ARG A 229 4.92 -24.40 12.74
CA ARG A 229 5.63 -23.28 12.12
C ARG A 229 4.79 -22.57 11.06
N GLN A 230 3.76 -23.23 10.52
CA GLN A 230 2.84 -22.69 9.50
C GLN A 230 1.64 -21.96 10.08
N GLY A 231 1.57 -21.83 11.42
CA GLY A 231 0.51 -21.11 12.13
C GLY A 231 -0.61 -22.01 12.63
N GLY A 232 -1.26 -21.52 13.68
CA GLY A 232 -2.40 -22.19 14.29
C GLY A 232 -3.63 -22.21 13.38
N LYS A 233 -4.65 -22.93 13.85
CA LYS A 233 -5.92 -23.08 13.11
C LYS A 233 -6.88 -21.92 13.29
N GLU A 234 -6.52 -20.93 14.10
CA GLU A 234 -7.44 -19.85 14.53
C GLU A 234 -7.48 -18.68 13.56
N LEU A 235 -6.37 -18.40 12.86
CA LEU A 235 -6.24 -17.26 11.97
C LEU A 235 -6.15 -17.69 10.50
N SER A 236 -6.73 -16.89 9.60
CA SER A 236 -6.61 -17.09 8.15
C SER A 236 -5.61 -16.12 7.50
N HIS A 237 -5.51 -14.90 8.02
CA HIS A 237 -4.58 -13.88 7.51
C HIS A 237 -4.03 -13.06 8.66
N LEU A 238 -2.82 -12.55 8.47
CA LEU A 238 -2.17 -11.61 9.36
C LEU A 238 -1.66 -10.43 8.54
N ALA A 239 -2.00 -9.21 8.96
CA ALA A 239 -1.46 -7.99 8.36
C ALA A 239 -0.74 -7.16 9.41
N ILE A 240 0.41 -6.59 9.04
CA ILE A 240 1.22 -5.72 9.89
C ILE A 240 1.45 -4.43 9.12
N GLY A 241 0.81 -3.36 9.53
CA GLY A 241 0.86 -2.05 8.89
C GLY A 241 1.51 -0.98 9.75
N GLN A 242 1.76 0.16 9.11
CA GLN A 242 2.27 1.37 9.74
C GLN A 242 1.34 2.53 9.42
N LEU A 243 0.89 3.20 10.47
CA LEU A 243 0.08 4.41 10.43
C LEU A 243 0.93 5.62 10.78
N ALA A 244 0.66 6.75 10.16
CA ALA A 244 1.21 8.04 10.57
C ALA A 244 0.16 9.13 10.33
N ARG A 245 -0.19 9.88 11.36
CA ARG A 245 -0.93 11.15 11.22
C ARG A 245 0.04 12.29 10.92
N SER A 246 1.23 12.22 11.51
CA SER A 246 2.37 13.08 11.25
C SER A 246 3.65 12.27 11.46
N ALA A 247 4.81 12.84 11.20
CA ALA A 247 6.09 12.18 11.46
C ALA A 247 6.32 11.89 12.95
N ASP A 248 5.69 12.62 13.85
CA ASP A 248 5.79 12.43 15.30
C ASP A 248 4.67 11.56 15.89
N ASP A 249 3.54 11.42 15.18
CA ASP A 249 2.40 10.57 15.57
C ASP A 249 2.30 9.35 14.66
N THR A 250 3.06 8.33 15.01
CA THR A 250 3.15 7.07 14.28
C THR A 250 2.73 5.89 15.15
N SER A 251 2.19 4.86 14.52
CA SER A 251 1.77 3.63 15.21
C SER A 251 1.93 2.42 14.31
N GLY A 252 2.32 1.30 14.89
CA GLY A 252 2.14 0.01 14.25
C GLY A 252 0.70 -0.47 14.41
N VAL A 253 0.12 -1.05 13.38
CA VAL A 253 -1.18 -1.71 13.41
C VAL A 253 -1.03 -3.17 12.99
N VAL A 254 -1.62 -4.06 13.78
CA VAL A 254 -1.68 -5.50 13.45
C VAL A 254 -3.14 -5.89 13.32
N CYS A 255 -3.50 -6.50 12.20
CA CYS A 255 -4.83 -7.00 11.91
C CYS A 255 -4.76 -8.51 11.67
N ALA A 256 -5.47 -9.28 12.47
CA ALA A 256 -5.53 -10.73 12.37
C ALA A 256 -6.95 -11.18 12.03
N VAL A 257 -7.15 -11.73 10.84
CA VAL A 257 -8.44 -12.29 10.40
C VAL A 257 -8.62 -13.66 11.04
N ALA A 258 -9.65 -13.79 11.84
CA ALA A 258 -9.98 -15.03 12.51
C ALA A 258 -10.89 -15.92 11.65
N ARG A 259 -10.77 -17.23 11.80
CA ARG A 259 -11.63 -18.20 11.10
C ARG A 259 -13.04 -18.30 11.68
N SER A 260 -13.22 -17.84 12.92
CA SER A 260 -14.51 -17.75 13.59
C SER A 260 -14.50 -16.62 14.63
N ARG A 261 -15.67 -16.22 15.10
CA ARG A 261 -15.81 -15.26 16.20
C ARG A 261 -15.14 -15.76 17.49
N GLU A 262 -15.24 -17.05 17.78
CA GLU A 262 -14.58 -17.66 18.95
C GLU A 262 -13.06 -17.54 18.84
N SER A 263 -12.50 -17.83 17.65
CA SER A 263 -11.08 -17.65 17.36
C SER A 263 -10.63 -16.19 17.55
N ALA A 264 -11.47 -15.21 17.15
CA ALA A 264 -11.17 -13.79 17.33
C ALA A 264 -11.11 -13.40 18.81
N LEU A 265 -12.06 -13.87 19.61
CA LEU A 265 -12.08 -13.62 21.06
C LEU A 265 -10.86 -14.25 21.75
N LYS A 266 -10.54 -15.50 21.43
CA LYS A 266 -9.35 -16.18 21.95
C LYS A 266 -8.05 -15.46 21.57
N ALA A 267 -7.94 -15.01 20.34
CA ALA A 267 -6.80 -14.24 19.87
C ALA A 267 -6.68 -12.89 20.62
N SER A 268 -7.79 -12.18 20.79
CA SER A 268 -7.84 -10.93 21.55
C SER A 268 -7.36 -11.11 22.99
N GLU A 269 -7.84 -12.14 23.69
CA GLU A 269 -7.41 -12.42 25.08
C GLU A 269 -5.93 -12.80 25.14
N THR A 270 -5.45 -13.60 24.19
CA THR A 270 -4.03 -13.96 24.10
C THR A 270 -3.15 -12.73 23.91
N VAL A 271 -3.55 -11.83 23.01
CA VAL A 271 -2.83 -10.57 22.75
C VAL A 271 -2.85 -9.67 23.98
N LYS A 272 -4.01 -9.45 24.60
CA LYS A 272 -4.12 -8.64 25.84
C LYS A 272 -3.22 -9.17 26.94
N ALA A 273 -3.13 -10.48 27.11
CA ALA A 273 -2.24 -11.11 28.10
C ALA A 273 -0.77 -10.82 27.82
N VAL A 274 -0.36 -10.83 26.53
CA VAL A 274 1.03 -10.52 26.11
C VAL A 274 1.36 -9.06 26.32
N LEU A 275 0.45 -8.15 26.03
CA LEU A 275 0.66 -6.71 26.15
C LEU A 275 0.72 -6.24 27.63
N LYS A 276 0.03 -6.98 28.51
CA LYS A 276 -0.12 -6.60 29.93
C LYS A 276 1.24 -6.52 30.64
N GLY A 277 1.49 -5.36 31.25
CA GLY A 277 2.69 -5.14 32.08
C GLY A 277 4.01 -4.99 31.29
N GLN A 278 3.94 -4.87 29.98
CA GLN A 278 5.12 -4.64 29.14
C GLN A 278 5.25 -3.16 28.77
N PRO A 279 6.27 -2.44 29.28
CA PRO A 279 6.37 -0.99 29.09
C PRO A 279 6.40 -0.53 27.63
N HIS A 280 7.00 -1.33 26.74
CA HIS A 280 7.10 -1.00 25.31
C HIS A 280 5.77 -1.16 24.55
N TYR A 281 4.75 -1.74 25.18
CA TYR A 281 3.38 -1.80 24.65
C TYR A 281 2.44 -0.83 25.39
N ALA A 282 2.97 0.10 26.17
CA ALA A 282 2.14 1.10 26.86
C ALA A 282 1.29 1.88 25.83
N GLY A 283 0.02 2.07 26.14
CA GLY A 283 -0.93 2.73 25.24
C GLY A 283 -1.44 1.89 24.06
N SER A 284 -1.06 0.59 23.98
CA SER A 284 -1.62 -0.28 22.95
C SER A 284 -3.09 -0.57 23.19
N GLU A 285 -3.84 -0.62 22.11
CA GLU A 285 -5.28 -0.91 22.08
C GLU A 285 -5.54 -2.23 21.35
N VAL A 286 -6.46 -3.04 21.90
CA VAL A 286 -6.91 -4.30 21.28
C VAL A 286 -8.43 -4.26 21.12
N THR A 287 -8.87 -4.33 19.88
CA THR A 287 -10.29 -4.31 19.51
C THR A 287 -10.62 -5.53 18.66
N VAL A 288 -11.80 -6.11 18.86
CA VAL A 288 -12.37 -7.09 17.94
C VAL A 288 -13.37 -6.37 17.05
N LEU A 289 -13.10 -6.35 15.74
CA LEU A 289 -14.03 -5.90 14.73
C LEU A 289 -14.90 -7.12 14.39
N GLU A 290 -16.17 -7.04 14.74
CA GLU A 290 -17.09 -8.15 14.50
C GLU A 290 -17.38 -8.29 13.01
N GLY A 291 -17.28 -9.51 12.51
CA GLY A 291 -17.75 -9.89 11.19
C GLY A 291 -19.23 -10.24 11.22
N ASP A 292 -19.75 -10.55 10.06
CA ASP A 292 -21.08 -11.16 9.90
C ASP A 292 -20.90 -12.49 9.15
N GLU A 293 -20.93 -13.57 9.90
CA GLU A 293 -20.73 -14.92 9.34
C GLU A 293 -21.84 -15.28 8.34
N GLY A 294 -23.06 -14.74 8.53
CA GLY A 294 -24.17 -14.93 7.58
C GLY A 294 -23.93 -14.26 6.23
N GLU A 295 -23.17 -13.17 6.20
CA GLU A 295 -22.75 -12.46 5.00
C GLU A 295 -21.32 -12.85 4.54
N GLY A 296 -20.71 -13.85 5.16
CA GLY A 296 -19.35 -14.30 4.85
C GLY A 296 -18.25 -13.28 5.22
N ARG A 297 -18.55 -12.35 6.15
CA ARG A 297 -17.57 -11.37 6.65
C ARG A 297 -16.87 -11.91 7.90
N PRO A 298 -15.56 -12.17 7.87
CA PRO A 298 -14.85 -12.71 9.04
C PRO A 298 -14.63 -11.63 10.11
N SER A 299 -14.50 -12.07 11.37
CA SER A 299 -14.09 -11.21 12.48
C SER A 299 -12.59 -10.94 12.43
N VAL A 300 -12.17 -9.74 12.85
CA VAL A 300 -10.76 -9.31 12.84
C VAL A 300 -10.34 -8.80 14.21
N VAL A 301 -9.18 -9.23 14.68
CA VAL A 301 -8.52 -8.64 15.84
C VAL A 301 -7.60 -7.52 15.39
N LYS A 302 -7.89 -6.31 15.82
CA LYS A 302 -7.08 -5.11 15.60
C LYS A 302 -6.24 -4.82 16.82
N VAL A 303 -4.94 -4.63 16.64
CA VAL A 303 -4.01 -4.17 17.68
C VAL A 303 -3.32 -2.91 17.17
N VAL A 304 -3.46 -1.81 17.87
CA VAL A 304 -2.73 -0.57 17.58
C VAL A 304 -1.65 -0.42 18.64
N VAL A 305 -0.41 -0.24 18.22
CA VAL A 305 0.76 -0.07 19.09
C VAL A 305 1.39 1.28 18.77
N PRO A 306 1.23 2.29 19.61
CA PRO A 306 1.88 3.59 19.41
C PRO A 306 3.40 3.43 19.39
N ASP A 307 4.07 4.12 18.47
CA ASP A 307 5.53 4.29 18.57
C ASP A 307 5.81 5.36 19.63
N ASN A 308 6.70 5.07 20.57
CA ASN A 308 7.04 6.06 21.59
C ASN A 308 7.73 7.28 20.95
N PRO A 309 7.37 8.52 21.34
CA PRO A 309 8.00 9.73 20.79
C PRO A 309 9.52 9.77 20.97
N GLY A 310 10.05 9.05 21.98
CA GLY A 310 11.49 8.93 22.24
C GLY A 310 12.18 7.82 21.41
N ASP A 311 11.43 6.96 20.74
CA ASP A 311 11.99 5.93 19.90
C ASP A 311 12.48 6.55 18.58
N LYS A 312 13.80 6.46 18.36
CA LYS A 312 14.41 6.95 17.12
C LYS A 312 13.99 6.18 15.85
N LYS A 313 13.07 5.21 15.98
CA LYS A 313 12.78 4.26 14.90
C LYS A 313 11.32 3.84 14.91
N VAL A 314 10.63 4.12 13.83
CA VAL A 314 9.22 3.74 13.65
C VAL A 314 9.04 2.24 13.36
N GLY A 315 7.90 1.69 13.75
CA GLY A 315 7.40 0.39 13.34
C GLY A 315 8.14 -0.83 13.88
N LYS A 316 9.02 -0.70 14.85
CA LYS A 316 9.80 -1.83 15.38
C LYS A 316 8.96 -2.78 16.22
N ILE A 317 8.04 -2.24 17.01
CA ILE A 317 7.34 -3.00 18.05
C ILE A 317 6.30 -3.93 17.43
N ALA A 318 5.59 -3.47 16.41
CA ALA A 318 4.57 -4.28 15.75
C ALA A 318 5.18 -5.43 14.90
N ARG A 319 6.41 -5.24 14.38
CA ARG A 319 7.05 -6.22 13.49
C ARG A 319 7.90 -7.27 14.19
N ARG A 320 8.19 -7.11 15.47
CA ARG A 320 9.08 -8.00 16.24
C ARG A 320 8.57 -8.16 17.65
N GLY A 321 8.87 -9.30 18.27
CA GLY A 321 8.68 -9.50 19.69
C GLY A 321 7.51 -10.41 20.06
N PRO A 322 7.12 -10.39 21.35
CA PRO A 322 6.15 -11.31 21.92
C PRO A 322 4.76 -11.27 21.28
N LEU A 323 4.30 -10.07 20.85
CA LEU A 323 3.00 -9.89 20.18
C LEU A 323 2.91 -10.72 18.91
N LEU A 324 3.87 -10.54 17.99
CA LEU A 324 3.87 -11.29 16.73
C LEU A 324 4.03 -12.79 16.98
N THR A 325 4.93 -13.17 17.92
CA THR A 325 5.13 -14.58 18.30
C THR A 325 3.85 -15.20 18.84
N ALA A 326 3.05 -14.47 19.62
CA ALA A 326 1.78 -14.97 20.14
C ALA A 326 0.73 -15.19 19.03
N LEU A 327 0.62 -14.22 18.11
CA LEU A 327 -0.30 -14.34 16.97
C LEU A 327 0.11 -15.45 16.00
N LEU A 328 1.41 -15.67 15.81
CA LEU A 328 1.92 -16.73 14.95
C LEU A 328 1.67 -18.16 15.50
N LYS A 329 1.38 -18.30 16.79
CA LYS A 329 1.05 -19.57 17.42
C LYS A 329 -0.46 -19.91 17.42
N LEU A 330 -1.29 -18.93 17.08
CA LEU A 330 -2.75 -19.07 16.92
C LEU A 330 -3.12 -19.57 15.51
#